data_cc450604aede6143d61be5e59fd22f9c
#
_entry.id   cc450604aede6143d61be5e59fd22f9c
#
_cell.length_a   1.000
_cell.length_b   1.000
_cell.length_c   1.000
_cell.angle_alpha   90.00
_cell.angle_beta   90.00
_cell.angle_gamma   90.00
#
_symmetry.space_group_name_H-M   'P 1'
#
loop_
_entity.id
_entity.type
_entity.pdbx_description
1 polymer ?
#
loop_
_entity_poly.entity_id
_entity_poly.type
_entity_poly.pdbx_seq_one_letter_code
_entity_poly.pdbx_strand_id
1 'polypeptide(L)'
;MTKEKIKNTLTIVTSIFLLIVVIGVSYAAFTYSGLGKKENTITTGAISMSYTESTNTVSMNNALPTTDATGKTRTNSGEYFDFAVKSSIAGNTDINYEIAAKEDSSNTFSGSNIKYYLTSVDSNGKEAEVMAPRTYYEEPSGNVYTGRPADMMSLYIDNLKDQGETTINYRLRIWVDENYNPQNDDGGLTYKVRVNVYGQTSDTVAKAEDTYCKDNGFTTLSDCMLVMNNHEASVESAKTAIKVKGTPDFNKIAPNDSETDGLYMAEDDEGESYYYRGAVKNNYVSFAGFIWRIIRRNGDGSVRMIYSGKSTSDTGDDTMIGNSPFNNKYWDPTYVGYKYNEDFSLHEDNSNDVAYDWFTNTTEYNFGTGYTFNESTRKFTLTGNIKQLTWNDNHDEIVNNQLYSCLETSCNVIYKVTGYISDNTMTVQPITYSSNNLLSAQTNTTDSSIKTKLDSWYKSNIASYTSYLADETFCSDRSITSGSGYLPTSTTYYGTYNRLQDKKAPSLKCGQENDRFKVSNTVAKLDYPVGLITANEVAFAGGRSYYNDNLSPNSNYYLYNGMNYWTLSPSCFSSHDSYDSLWRVLASGGLYPWGLVTYSFGIRPVINLKANVIISKGDGTVLNPFSLTIE
;
A
#
# COMPACT_ATOMS: atom_id res chain seq x y z
N MET A 1 59.05 -26.30 28.14
CA MET A 1 57.88 -25.73 28.83
C MET A 1 57.65 -26.54 30.09
N THR A 2 57.58 -25.90 31.25
CA THR A 2 57.40 -26.60 32.55
C THR A 2 55.92 -27.09 32.61
N LYS A 3 55.70 -28.22 33.31
CA LYS A 3 54.36 -28.81 33.51
C LYS A 3 53.31 -27.79 33.99
N GLU A 4 53.74 -26.79 34.71
CA GLU A 4 52.89 -25.69 35.22
C GLU A 4 52.45 -24.71 34.13
N LYS A 5 53.30 -24.39 33.15
CA LYS A 5 52.92 -23.57 31.99
C LYS A 5 51.92 -24.28 31.08
N ILE A 6 52.06 -25.60 30.90
CA ILE A 6 51.10 -26.41 30.12
C ILE A 6 49.74 -26.44 30.81
N LYS A 7 49.71 -26.60 32.14
CA LYS A 7 48.45 -26.61 32.92
C LYS A 7 47.73 -25.27 32.86
N ASN A 8 48.47 -24.15 33.01
CA ASN A 8 47.86 -22.81 32.91
C ASN A 8 47.37 -22.49 31.50
N THR A 9 48.14 -22.89 30.46
CA THR A 9 47.69 -22.70 29.06
C THR A 9 46.44 -23.54 28.77
N LEU A 10 46.38 -24.79 29.25
CA LEU A 10 45.21 -25.66 29.08
C LEU A 10 43.98 -25.09 29.80
N THR A 11 44.15 -24.56 31.03
CA THR A 11 43.05 -23.93 31.77
C THR A 11 42.53 -22.69 31.07
N ILE A 12 43.39 -21.84 30.51
CA ILE A 12 43.00 -20.65 29.74
C ILE A 12 42.27 -21.05 28.46
N VAL A 13 42.78 -22.03 27.72
CA VAL A 13 42.12 -22.53 26.49
C VAL A 13 40.77 -23.14 26.80
N THR A 14 40.67 -23.94 27.90
CA THR A 14 39.40 -24.53 28.32
C THR A 14 38.40 -23.46 28.76
N SER A 15 38.87 -22.41 29.47
CA SER A 15 38.00 -21.29 29.89
C SER A 15 37.53 -20.46 28.71
N ILE A 16 38.38 -20.23 27.71
CA ILE A 16 38.01 -19.55 26.45
C ILE A 16 37.04 -20.41 25.66
N PHE A 17 37.24 -21.72 25.59
CA PHE A 17 36.33 -22.62 24.92
C PHE A 17 34.97 -22.70 25.61
N LEU A 18 34.93 -22.71 26.96
CA LEU A 18 33.72 -22.63 27.74
C LEU A 18 32.99 -21.29 27.51
N LEU A 19 33.76 -20.18 27.46
CA LEU A 19 33.19 -18.85 27.17
C LEU A 19 32.59 -18.77 25.75
N ILE A 20 33.29 -19.35 24.76
CA ILE A 20 32.76 -19.42 23.37
C ILE A 20 31.52 -20.32 23.30
N VAL A 21 31.48 -21.43 24.04
CA VAL A 21 30.31 -22.30 24.13
C VAL A 21 29.14 -21.58 24.81
N VAL A 22 29.39 -20.84 25.88
CA VAL A 22 28.38 -20.03 26.59
C VAL A 22 27.89 -18.89 25.70
N ILE A 23 28.78 -18.20 24.99
CA ILE A 23 28.40 -17.15 24.01
C ILE A 23 27.70 -17.78 22.81
N GLY A 24 28.14 -18.92 22.30
CA GLY A 24 27.53 -19.64 21.19
C GLY A 24 26.13 -20.17 21.51
N VAL A 25 25.88 -20.59 22.75
CA VAL A 25 24.53 -21.00 23.22
C VAL A 25 23.63 -19.78 23.47
N SER A 26 24.23 -18.63 23.83
CA SER A 26 23.45 -17.36 23.95
C SER A 26 23.10 -16.75 22.60
N TYR A 27 23.76 -17.16 21.51
CA TYR A 27 23.49 -16.71 20.14
C TYR A 27 22.73 -17.74 19.28
N ALA A 28 22.44 -18.93 19.83
CA ALA A 28 21.52 -19.84 19.16
C ALA A 28 20.13 -19.24 19.22
N ALA A 29 19.70 -18.62 18.11
CA ALA A 29 18.33 -18.23 17.91
C ALA A 29 17.46 -19.43 18.24
N PHE A 30 16.67 -19.31 19.30
CA PHE A 30 15.87 -20.36 19.83
C PHE A 30 14.67 -20.56 18.89
N THR A 31 14.71 -21.56 18.04
CA THR A 31 13.61 -21.94 17.17
C THR A 31 12.99 -23.23 17.69
N TYR A 32 11.74 -23.18 18.08
CA TYR A 32 10.99 -24.35 18.50
C TYR A 32 9.98 -24.80 17.42
N SER A 33 9.99 -26.06 17.15
CA SER A 33 9.02 -26.73 16.28
C SER A 33 8.36 -27.88 17.04
N GLY A 34 7.10 -27.66 17.45
CA GLY A 34 6.30 -28.68 18.10
C GLY A 34 5.72 -29.67 17.10
N LEU A 35 6.45 -30.75 16.80
CA LEU A 35 6.01 -31.81 15.91
C LEU A 35 5.24 -32.88 16.70
N GLY A 36 3.93 -32.73 16.85
CA GLY A 36 3.01 -33.82 17.12
C GLY A 36 3.19 -34.66 18.38
N LYS A 37 3.70 -34.08 19.47
CA LYS A 37 3.73 -34.70 20.79
C LYS A 37 2.88 -33.91 21.77
N LYS A 38 2.27 -34.64 22.74
CA LYS A 38 1.29 -34.09 23.69
C LYS A 38 1.80 -32.96 24.59
N GLU A 39 3.08 -32.91 24.85
CA GLU A 39 3.81 -31.82 25.51
C GLU A 39 5.25 -31.77 24.99
N ASN A 40 5.67 -30.59 24.60
CA ASN A 40 7.06 -30.34 24.24
C ASN A 40 7.58 -29.19 25.11
N THR A 41 8.51 -29.49 26.01
CA THR A 41 9.07 -28.54 26.96
C THR A 41 10.50 -28.17 26.56
N ILE A 42 10.83 -26.89 26.56
CA ILE A 42 12.17 -26.36 26.28
C ILE A 42 12.68 -25.57 27.48
N THR A 43 13.97 -25.73 27.79
CA THR A 43 14.53 -25.43 29.10
C THR A 43 15.08 -24.03 29.34
N THR A 44 14.94 -23.08 28.42
CA THR A 44 15.36 -21.67 28.66
C THR A 44 14.40 -20.69 27.99
N GLY A 45 13.31 -20.35 28.68
CA GLY A 45 12.20 -19.59 28.14
C GLY A 45 11.38 -20.46 27.18
N ALA A 46 10.36 -21.15 27.67
CA ALA A 46 9.74 -22.22 26.89
C ALA A 46 8.41 -21.81 26.29
N ILE A 47 8.21 -22.14 25.03
CA ILE A 47 6.86 -22.23 24.45
C ILE A 47 6.50 -23.71 24.20
N SER A 48 5.29 -24.09 24.49
CA SER A 48 4.79 -25.43 24.23
C SER A 48 3.34 -25.39 23.76
N MET A 49 2.94 -26.38 22.98
CA MET A 49 1.55 -26.61 22.61
C MET A 49 1.03 -27.82 23.38
N SER A 50 -0.12 -27.71 24.00
CA SER A 50 -0.87 -28.83 24.55
C SER A 50 -2.24 -28.93 23.91
N TYR A 51 -2.74 -30.14 23.70
CA TYR A 51 -4.05 -30.42 23.12
C TYR A 51 -4.69 -31.64 23.77
N THR A 52 -6.02 -31.69 23.73
CA THR A 52 -6.80 -32.74 24.41
C THR A 52 -6.94 -34.01 23.59
N GLU A 53 -6.81 -33.91 22.29
CA GLU A 53 -6.92 -35.03 21.36
C GLU A 53 -5.69 -35.95 21.39
N SER A 54 -5.80 -37.14 20.80
CA SER A 54 -4.68 -38.08 20.70
C SER A 54 -3.58 -37.60 19.73
N THR A 55 -3.92 -36.72 18.81
CA THR A 55 -3.03 -36.13 17.81
C THR A 55 -3.31 -34.64 17.63
N ASN A 56 -2.40 -33.88 17.04
CA ASN A 56 -2.62 -32.51 16.60
C ASN A 56 -3.24 -32.40 15.20
N THR A 57 -3.90 -33.45 14.74
CA THR A 57 -4.52 -33.53 13.43
C THR A 57 -6.02 -33.28 13.52
N VAL A 58 -6.49 -32.33 12.74
CA VAL A 58 -7.92 -32.05 12.53
C VAL A 58 -8.32 -32.73 11.23
N SER A 59 -9.43 -33.46 11.22
CA SER A 59 -9.88 -34.16 10.01
C SER A 59 -11.36 -33.94 9.75
N MET A 60 -11.70 -33.86 8.48
CA MET A 60 -13.05 -33.74 7.97
C MET A 60 -13.30 -34.85 6.93
N ASN A 61 -14.44 -35.50 7.01
CA ASN A 61 -14.86 -36.52 6.06
C ASN A 61 -16.29 -36.22 5.61
N ASN A 62 -16.57 -36.31 4.32
CA ASN A 62 -17.92 -36.15 3.74
C ASN A 62 -18.62 -34.85 4.19
N ALA A 63 -17.88 -33.77 4.39
CA ALA A 63 -18.44 -32.52 4.84
C ALA A 63 -19.13 -31.78 3.68
N LEU A 64 -20.28 -31.19 3.98
CA LEU A 64 -21.03 -30.36 3.04
C LEU A 64 -20.63 -28.87 3.17
N PRO A 65 -20.79 -28.08 2.08
CA PRO A 65 -20.62 -26.64 2.13
C PRO A 65 -21.43 -26.01 3.28
N THR A 66 -20.82 -25.09 3.97
CA THR A 66 -21.38 -24.48 5.19
C THR A 66 -21.10 -23.00 5.19
N THR A 67 -22.13 -22.18 5.54
CA THR A 67 -21.94 -20.72 5.66
C THR A 67 -21.01 -20.39 6.82
N ASP A 68 -20.31 -19.26 6.71
CA ASP A 68 -19.45 -18.75 7.79
C ASP A 68 -20.21 -18.59 9.11
N ALA A 69 -21.47 -18.13 9.06
CA ALA A 69 -22.31 -18.00 10.24
C ALA A 69 -22.51 -19.34 10.96
N THR A 70 -22.75 -20.41 10.24
CA THR A 70 -22.91 -21.77 10.78
C THR A 70 -21.58 -22.37 11.21
N GLY A 71 -20.53 -22.20 10.38
CA GLY A 71 -19.18 -22.71 10.66
C GLY A 71 -18.61 -22.17 11.97
N LYS A 72 -18.76 -20.87 12.23
CA LYS A 72 -18.32 -20.18 13.47
C LYS A 72 -18.99 -20.71 14.74
N THR A 73 -20.21 -21.22 14.66
CA THR A 73 -21.00 -21.63 15.82
C THR A 73 -20.95 -23.13 16.12
N ARG A 74 -20.13 -23.89 15.40
CA ARG A 74 -19.98 -25.35 15.62
C ARG A 74 -19.43 -25.64 17.03
N THR A 75 -20.12 -26.50 17.79
CA THR A 75 -19.78 -26.82 19.18
C THR A 75 -19.84 -28.31 19.50
N ASN A 76 -20.25 -29.16 18.54
CA ASN A 76 -20.28 -30.59 18.77
C ASN A 76 -18.88 -31.21 18.75
N SER A 77 -18.69 -32.28 19.49
CA SER A 77 -17.43 -33.04 19.50
C SER A 77 -17.03 -33.45 18.08
N GLY A 78 -15.79 -33.17 17.70
CA GLY A 78 -15.27 -33.44 16.35
C GLY A 78 -15.48 -32.30 15.33
N GLU A 79 -16.21 -31.24 15.69
CA GLU A 79 -16.41 -30.07 14.82
C GLU A 79 -15.40 -28.95 15.07
N TYR A 80 -14.61 -29.10 16.14
CA TYR A 80 -13.55 -28.14 16.49
C TYR A 80 -12.35 -28.88 17.11
N PHE A 81 -11.23 -28.20 17.13
CA PHE A 81 -10.00 -28.66 17.74
C PHE A 81 -9.52 -27.66 18.79
N ASP A 82 -9.50 -28.08 20.06
CA ASP A 82 -9.04 -27.28 21.18
C ASP A 82 -7.58 -27.58 21.51
N PHE A 83 -6.80 -26.51 21.66
CA PHE A 83 -5.41 -26.60 22.07
C PHE A 83 -5.02 -25.37 22.89
N ALA A 84 -3.93 -25.49 23.62
CA ALA A 84 -3.38 -24.39 24.38
C ALA A 84 -1.93 -24.11 23.97
N VAL A 85 -1.60 -22.86 23.87
CA VAL A 85 -0.22 -22.38 23.79
C VAL A 85 0.20 -22.01 25.20
N LYS A 86 1.23 -22.69 25.70
CA LYS A 86 1.81 -22.44 27.02
C LYS A 86 3.19 -21.84 26.85
N SER A 87 3.49 -20.80 27.59
CA SER A 87 4.81 -20.22 27.66
C SER A 87 5.30 -20.16 29.10
N SER A 88 6.60 -20.27 29.27
CA SER A 88 7.28 -19.98 30.53
C SER A 88 8.45 -19.06 30.18
N ILE A 89 8.30 -17.78 30.52
CA ILE A 89 9.28 -16.75 30.19
C ILE A 89 10.08 -16.40 31.42
N ALA A 90 11.40 -16.60 31.34
CA ALA A 90 12.35 -16.19 32.37
C ALA A 90 13.15 -14.98 31.88
N GLY A 91 13.15 -13.91 32.67
CA GLY A 91 13.86 -12.66 32.33
C GLY A 91 13.04 -11.73 31.41
N ASN A 92 13.68 -10.75 30.80
CA ASN A 92 13.05 -9.76 29.92
C ASN A 92 13.03 -10.23 28.44
N THR A 93 12.64 -11.45 28.17
CA THR A 93 12.62 -12.01 26.82
C THR A 93 11.16 -12.13 26.37
N ASP A 94 10.85 -11.55 25.21
CA ASP A 94 9.58 -11.77 24.54
C ASP A 94 9.66 -13.01 23.64
N ILE A 95 8.56 -13.73 23.50
CA ILE A 95 8.45 -14.86 22.57
C ILE A 95 7.41 -14.52 21.52
N ASN A 96 7.83 -14.39 20.26
CA ASN A 96 6.92 -14.41 19.15
C ASN A 96 6.54 -15.86 18.85
N TYR A 97 5.26 -16.15 18.74
CA TYR A 97 4.82 -17.46 18.34
C TYR A 97 3.84 -17.38 17.17
N GLU A 98 3.78 -18.46 16.45
CA GLU A 98 2.93 -18.63 15.29
C GLU A 98 2.19 -19.96 15.38
N ILE A 99 0.88 -19.90 15.27
CA ILE A 99 0.03 -21.07 15.09
C ILE A 99 -0.04 -21.30 13.58
N ALA A 100 0.36 -22.48 13.13
CA ALA A 100 0.43 -22.82 11.72
C ALA A 100 -0.24 -24.15 11.42
N ALA A 101 -0.75 -24.28 10.21
CA ALA A 101 -1.40 -25.48 9.71
C ALA A 101 -0.62 -26.07 8.53
N LYS A 102 -0.53 -27.40 8.49
CA LYS A 102 0.03 -28.16 7.36
C LYS A 102 -0.98 -29.15 6.86
N GLU A 103 -1.28 -29.09 5.56
CA GLU A 103 -2.09 -30.09 4.90
C GLU A 103 -1.42 -31.46 4.96
N ASP A 104 -2.22 -32.49 5.15
CA ASP A 104 -1.73 -33.85 5.03
C ASP A 104 -1.64 -34.24 3.55
N SER A 105 -0.55 -34.90 3.17
CA SER A 105 -0.32 -35.32 1.78
C SER A 105 -1.31 -36.36 1.27
N SER A 106 -2.08 -36.99 2.16
CA SER A 106 -3.16 -37.95 1.81
C SER A 106 -4.51 -37.27 1.55
N ASN A 107 -4.61 -35.95 1.60
CA ASN A 107 -5.85 -35.23 1.32
C ASN A 107 -6.32 -35.49 -0.11
N THR A 108 -7.60 -35.79 -0.23
CA THR A 108 -8.28 -35.93 -1.53
C THR A 108 -9.13 -34.68 -1.84
N PHE A 109 -9.33 -33.82 -0.87
CA PHE A 109 -10.03 -32.55 -0.99
C PHE A 109 -9.05 -31.37 -0.96
N SER A 110 -9.25 -30.35 -1.80
CA SER A 110 -8.35 -29.20 -1.87
C SER A 110 -8.56 -28.23 -0.71
N GLY A 111 -7.48 -27.79 -0.08
CA GLY A 111 -7.52 -26.79 0.97
C GLY A 111 -8.04 -25.43 0.54
N SER A 112 -7.99 -25.09 -0.77
CA SER A 112 -8.60 -23.87 -1.30
C SER A 112 -10.11 -23.78 -1.08
N ASN A 113 -10.76 -24.91 -0.80
CA ASN A 113 -12.19 -25.00 -0.52
C ASN A 113 -12.49 -25.16 0.97
N ILE A 114 -11.48 -25.05 1.83
CA ILE A 114 -11.63 -25.21 3.28
C ILE A 114 -11.46 -23.86 3.96
N LYS A 115 -12.45 -23.46 4.74
CA LYS A 115 -12.39 -22.31 5.64
C LYS A 115 -11.79 -22.73 6.98
N TYR A 116 -10.96 -21.84 7.51
CA TYR A 116 -10.35 -21.91 8.84
C TYR A 116 -10.83 -20.74 9.67
N TYR A 117 -11.14 -21.00 10.92
CA TYR A 117 -11.59 -19.98 11.88
C TYR A 117 -10.97 -20.26 13.24
N LEU A 118 -10.30 -19.27 13.82
CA LEU A 118 -9.61 -19.41 15.09
C LEU A 118 -10.16 -18.41 16.11
N THR A 119 -10.45 -18.91 17.31
CA THR A 119 -10.82 -18.11 18.45
C THR A 119 -9.88 -18.37 19.62
N SER A 120 -9.65 -17.37 20.47
CA SER A 120 -9.14 -17.58 21.82
C SER A 120 -10.29 -17.89 22.77
N VAL A 121 -10.02 -18.68 23.81
CA VAL A 121 -11.05 -19.14 24.77
C VAL A 121 -10.61 -18.76 26.18
N ASP A 122 -11.39 -17.93 26.86
CA ASP A 122 -11.09 -17.52 28.24
C ASP A 122 -11.41 -18.62 29.27
N SER A 123 -11.07 -18.40 30.53
CA SER A 123 -11.32 -19.34 31.64
C SER A 123 -12.81 -19.64 31.89
N ASN A 124 -13.71 -18.82 31.38
CA ASN A 124 -15.17 -19.00 31.50
C ASN A 124 -15.76 -19.68 30.24
N GLY A 125 -14.91 -20.04 29.25
CA GLY A 125 -15.33 -20.64 28.02
C GLY A 125 -15.85 -19.63 26.97
N LYS A 126 -15.70 -18.33 27.20
CA LYS A 126 -16.09 -17.29 26.25
C LYS A 126 -15.03 -17.20 25.16
N GLU A 127 -15.50 -17.21 23.93
CA GLU A 127 -14.64 -17.12 22.75
C GLU A 127 -14.50 -15.67 22.26
N ALA A 128 -13.29 -15.33 21.82
CA ALA A 128 -12.98 -14.10 21.09
C ALA A 128 -12.32 -14.46 19.76
N GLU A 129 -12.79 -13.86 18.66
CA GLU A 129 -12.22 -14.06 17.33
C GLU A 129 -10.79 -13.52 17.29
N VAL A 130 -9.83 -14.36 16.87
CA VAL A 130 -8.44 -13.97 16.63
C VAL A 130 -8.05 -14.10 15.15
N MET A 131 -8.78 -14.93 14.39
CA MET A 131 -8.66 -15.04 12.94
C MET A 131 -10.06 -15.25 12.34
N ALA A 132 -10.51 -14.32 11.52
CA ALA A 132 -11.75 -14.44 10.75
C ALA A 132 -11.69 -15.65 9.77
N PRO A 133 -12.85 -16.21 9.33
CA PRO A 133 -12.86 -17.28 8.36
C PRO A 133 -12.09 -16.94 7.10
N ARG A 134 -11.17 -17.80 6.71
CA ARG A 134 -10.38 -17.67 5.47
C ARG A 134 -9.99 -19.03 4.92
N THR A 135 -9.67 -19.11 3.62
CA THR A 135 -9.23 -20.37 2.99
C THR A 135 -7.76 -20.67 3.27
N TYR A 136 -7.36 -21.92 3.07
CA TYR A 136 -5.97 -22.37 3.32
C TYR A 136 -4.93 -21.54 2.54
N TYR A 137 -5.27 -21.07 1.33
CA TYR A 137 -4.33 -20.32 0.48
C TYR A 137 -4.36 -18.80 0.67
N GLU A 138 -5.26 -18.29 1.50
CA GLU A 138 -5.28 -16.88 1.89
C GLU A 138 -4.28 -16.64 3.03
N GLU A 139 -2.99 -16.79 2.74
CA GLU A 139 -1.95 -16.54 3.74
C GLU A 139 -1.91 -15.07 4.15
N PRO A 140 -1.78 -14.78 5.44
CA PRO A 140 -1.36 -13.45 5.85
C PRO A 140 0.05 -13.22 5.31
N SER A 141 0.21 -12.20 4.47
CA SER A 141 1.51 -11.76 4.00
C SER A 141 2.30 -11.25 5.21
N GLY A 142 3.15 -12.06 5.79
CA GLY A 142 3.98 -11.69 6.93
C GLY A 142 5.29 -12.45 6.90
N ASN A 143 6.37 -11.79 7.24
CA ASN A 143 7.66 -12.43 7.41
C ASN A 143 7.56 -13.56 8.42
N VAL A 144 8.12 -14.71 8.10
CA VAL A 144 8.23 -15.87 8.98
C VAL A 144 9.25 -15.55 10.07
N TYR A 145 8.80 -14.98 11.17
CA TYR A 145 9.66 -14.63 12.32
C TYR A 145 9.87 -15.78 13.31
N THR A 146 9.21 -16.92 13.08
CA THR A 146 9.09 -18.00 14.06
C THR A 146 9.83 -19.27 13.67
N GLY A 147 10.44 -19.31 12.48
CA GLY A 147 11.04 -20.52 11.93
C GLY A 147 10.01 -21.52 11.37
N ARG A 148 8.80 -21.08 11.09
CA ARG A 148 7.78 -21.88 10.41
C ARG A 148 8.31 -22.36 9.04
N PRO A 149 8.18 -23.65 8.68
CA PRO A 149 8.45 -24.13 7.33
C PRO A 149 7.58 -23.42 6.28
N ALA A 150 8.17 -23.12 5.11
CA ALA A 150 7.49 -22.40 4.04
C ALA A 150 6.28 -23.17 3.42
N ASP A 151 6.20 -24.48 3.65
CA ASP A 151 5.12 -25.34 3.19
C ASP A 151 3.94 -25.43 4.19
N MET A 152 3.87 -24.51 5.14
CA MET A 152 2.81 -24.42 6.13
C MET A 152 2.11 -23.07 6.04
N MET A 153 0.78 -23.06 6.20
CA MET A 153 -0.02 -21.85 6.31
C MET A 153 0.07 -21.26 7.72
N SER A 154 0.28 -19.97 7.81
CA SER A 154 0.14 -19.23 9.07
C SER A 154 -1.33 -19.02 9.42
N LEU A 155 -1.74 -19.44 10.60
CA LEU A 155 -3.09 -19.17 11.11
C LEU A 155 -3.12 -17.90 11.94
N TYR A 156 -2.18 -17.75 12.85
CA TYR A 156 -2.15 -16.63 13.80
C TYR A 156 -0.73 -16.40 14.32
N ILE A 157 -0.35 -15.15 14.47
CA ILE A 157 0.93 -14.72 15.05
C ILE A 157 0.62 -13.82 16.23
N ASP A 158 1.31 -14.04 17.35
CA ASP A 158 1.21 -13.19 18.53
C ASP A 158 2.54 -13.14 19.29
N ASN A 159 2.62 -12.25 20.25
CA ASN A 159 3.78 -12.02 21.09
C ASN A 159 3.43 -12.22 22.56
N LEU A 160 4.20 -13.06 23.24
CA LEU A 160 4.09 -13.30 24.67
C LEU A 160 5.14 -12.43 25.41
N LYS A 161 4.66 -11.44 26.15
CA LYS A 161 5.47 -10.46 26.87
C LYS A 161 5.49 -10.68 28.38
N ASP A 162 4.50 -11.42 28.89
CA ASP A 162 4.34 -11.59 30.33
C ASP A 162 5.37 -12.58 30.89
N GLN A 163 6.10 -12.13 31.89
CA GLN A 163 7.03 -12.99 32.64
C GLN A 163 6.27 -14.06 33.43
N GLY A 164 6.84 -15.24 33.52
CA GLY A 164 6.25 -16.39 34.20
C GLY A 164 5.55 -17.33 33.25
N GLU A 165 4.58 -18.07 33.79
CA GLU A 165 3.80 -19.04 33.03
C GLU A 165 2.51 -18.40 32.50
N THR A 166 2.34 -18.43 31.21
CA THR A 166 1.10 -17.98 30.54
C THR A 166 0.52 -19.16 29.74
N THR A 167 -0.81 -19.29 29.81
CA THR A 167 -1.55 -20.28 29.01
C THR A 167 -2.66 -19.58 28.27
N ILE A 168 -2.65 -19.68 26.92
CA ILE A 168 -3.70 -19.16 26.06
C ILE A 168 -4.38 -20.34 25.39
N ASN A 169 -5.69 -20.47 25.58
CA ASN A 169 -6.48 -21.54 24.97
C ASN A 169 -7.03 -21.06 23.64
N TYR A 170 -7.00 -21.92 22.66
CA TYR A 170 -7.50 -21.67 21.32
C TYR A 170 -8.47 -22.77 20.88
N ARG A 171 -9.40 -22.38 20.00
CA ARG A 171 -10.32 -23.28 19.32
C ARG A 171 -10.25 -23.03 17.82
N LEU A 172 -9.85 -24.05 17.07
CA LEU A 172 -9.84 -24.03 15.62
C LEU A 172 -11.08 -24.77 15.09
N ARG A 173 -11.80 -24.13 14.18
CA ARG A 173 -12.86 -24.75 13.38
C ARG A 173 -12.48 -24.74 11.92
N ILE A 174 -12.86 -25.82 11.21
CA ILE A 174 -12.71 -25.92 9.77
C ILE A 174 -14.04 -26.38 9.15
N TRP A 175 -14.33 -25.89 7.95
CA TRP A 175 -15.49 -26.33 7.17
C TRP A 175 -15.28 -26.12 5.68
N VAL A 176 -16.11 -26.76 4.84
CA VAL A 176 -16.12 -26.53 3.39
C VAL A 176 -16.76 -25.18 3.10
N ASP A 177 -16.11 -24.36 2.27
CA ASP A 177 -16.60 -23.04 1.86
C ASP A 177 -18.00 -23.16 1.23
N GLU A 178 -18.90 -22.24 1.57
CA GLU A 178 -20.27 -22.17 1.03
C GLU A 178 -20.33 -21.98 -0.49
N ASN A 179 -19.26 -21.42 -1.08
CA ASN A 179 -19.16 -21.23 -2.53
C ASN A 179 -18.67 -22.47 -3.27
N TYR A 180 -18.29 -23.54 -2.56
CA TYR A 180 -17.92 -24.79 -3.19
C TYR A 180 -19.15 -25.48 -3.78
N ASN A 181 -19.08 -25.83 -5.07
CA ASN A 181 -20.13 -26.57 -5.75
C ASN A 181 -19.78 -28.07 -5.81
N PRO A 182 -20.40 -28.92 -4.98
CA PRO A 182 -20.10 -30.35 -4.93
C PRO A 182 -20.36 -31.03 -6.29
N GLN A 183 -19.45 -31.92 -6.69
CA GLN A 183 -19.56 -32.73 -7.88
C GLN A 183 -20.07 -34.15 -7.53
N ASN A 184 -20.57 -34.91 -8.50
CA ASN A 184 -21.17 -36.24 -8.27
C ASN A 184 -20.19 -37.30 -7.72
N ASP A 185 -18.90 -37.07 -7.84
CA ASP A 185 -17.81 -37.96 -7.39
C ASP A 185 -17.11 -37.47 -6.11
N ASP A 186 -17.60 -36.42 -5.48
CA ASP A 186 -17.05 -35.87 -4.23
C ASP A 186 -17.37 -36.75 -2.99
N GLY A 187 -18.12 -37.81 -3.17
CA GLY A 187 -18.40 -38.78 -2.09
C GLY A 187 -17.13 -39.48 -1.59
N GLY A 188 -16.86 -39.32 -0.27
CA GLY A 188 -15.69 -39.94 0.35
C GLY A 188 -14.42 -39.08 0.36
N LEU A 189 -14.49 -37.85 -0.11
CA LEU A 189 -13.35 -36.92 -0.01
C LEU A 189 -13.00 -36.64 1.45
N THR A 190 -11.71 -36.62 1.71
CA THR A 190 -11.17 -36.40 3.06
C THR A 190 -10.23 -35.20 3.07
N TYR A 191 -10.30 -34.44 4.15
CA TYR A 191 -9.36 -33.35 4.42
C TYR A 191 -8.80 -33.48 5.84
N LYS A 192 -7.49 -33.44 5.95
CA LYS A 192 -6.76 -33.48 7.20
C LYS A 192 -5.74 -32.37 7.24
N VAL A 193 -5.64 -31.74 8.38
CA VAL A 193 -4.65 -30.70 8.63
C VAL A 193 -4.01 -30.93 9.98
N ARG A 194 -2.70 -30.69 10.05
CA ARG A 194 -1.93 -30.75 11.29
C ARG A 194 -1.66 -29.34 11.77
N VAL A 195 -1.99 -29.07 13.02
CA VAL A 195 -1.74 -27.79 13.68
C VAL A 195 -0.42 -27.86 14.46
N ASN A 196 0.44 -26.88 14.28
CA ASN A 196 1.71 -26.75 14.99
C ASN A 196 1.85 -25.32 15.54
N VAL A 197 2.64 -25.20 16.61
CA VAL A 197 3.05 -23.90 17.13
C VAL A 197 4.56 -23.77 16.96
N TYR A 198 4.97 -22.67 16.39
CA TYR A 198 6.38 -22.28 16.23
C TYR A 198 6.62 -21.09 17.11
N GLY A 199 7.72 -21.08 17.86
CA GLY A 199 8.12 -19.97 18.69
C GLY A 199 9.57 -19.64 18.44
N GLN A 200 9.85 -18.38 18.39
CA GLN A 200 11.20 -17.87 18.37
C GLN A 200 11.27 -16.81 19.46
N THR A 201 12.32 -16.86 20.28
CA THR A 201 12.66 -15.66 21.02
C THR A 201 12.71 -14.56 19.98
N SER A 202 11.90 -13.52 20.16
CA SER A 202 12.08 -12.37 19.32
C SER A 202 13.56 -12.03 19.44
N ASP A 203 14.29 -11.90 18.33
CA ASP A 203 15.62 -11.29 18.29
C ASP A 203 15.55 -9.81 18.72
N THR A 204 14.42 -9.33 18.96
CA THR A 204 14.10 -8.48 20.05
C THR A 204 14.13 -9.34 21.35
N VAL A 205 15.34 -9.64 21.88
CA VAL A 205 15.57 -9.07 23.20
C VAL A 205 14.72 -7.83 23.18
N ALA A 206 13.59 -7.72 23.99
CA ALA A 206 12.97 -6.43 24.12
C ALA A 206 14.16 -5.48 24.13
N LYS A 207 14.50 -4.92 22.96
CA LYS A 207 15.60 -3.99 22.87
C LYS A 207 15.04 -2.98 23.77
N ALA A 208 15.63 -2.93 24.95
CA ALA A 208 15.17 -2.02 25.98
C ALA A 208 14.88 -0.78 25.17
N GLU A 209 13.58 -0.39 25.13
CA GLU A 209 13.04 0.65 24.26
C GLU A 209 14.16 1.61 23.98
N ASP A 210 14.60 1.77 22.74
CA ASP A 210 15.76 2.58 22.48
C ASP A 210 15.44 3.98 23.02
N THR A 211 15.87 4.23 24.23
CA THR A 211 15.57 5.44 24.99
C THR A 211 16.48 6.58 24.58
N TYR A 212 17.31 6.37 23.54
CA TYR A 212 18.33 7.33 23.12
C TYR A 212 17.78 8.76 22.99
N CYS A 213 16.66 8.93 22.32
CA CYS A 213 16.04 10.25 22.15
C CYS A 213 15.68 10.88 23.49
N LYS A 214 15.01 10.13 24.36
CA LYS A 214 14.57 10.58 25.67
C LYS A 214 15.74 10.91 26.58
N ASP A 215 16.74 10.03 26.62
CA ASP A 215 17.91 10.16 27.49
C ASP A 215 18.84 11.31 27.07
N ASN A 216 18.81 11.69 25.80
CA ASN A 216 19.58 12.80 25.25
C ASN A 216 18.75 14.07 24.99
N GLY A 217 17.50 14.12 25.45
CA GLY A 217 16.65 15.32 25.39
C GLY A 217 16.03 15.61 24.04
N PHE A 218 16.04 14.67 23.09
CA PHE A 218 15.33 14.79 21.81
C PHE A 218 13.86 14.40 21.98
N THR A 219 13.05 15.35 22.36
CA THR A 219 11.65 15.09 22.76
C THR A 219 10.67 15.09 21.60
N THR A 220 10.99 15.71 20.45
CA THR A 220 10.09 15.78 19.31
C THR A 220 10.31 14.61 18.34
N LEU A 221 9.24 14.17 17.66
CA LEU A 221 9.34 13.16 16.61
C LEU A 221 10.29 13.62 15.49
N SER A 222 10.21 14.91 15.14
CA SER A 222 11.01 15.55 14.10
C SER A 222 12.52 15.44 14.34
N ASP A 223 12.97 15.64 15.57
CA ASP A 223 14.39 15.57 15.91
C ASP A 223 14.83 14.13 16.18
N CYS A 224 14.00 13.38 16.90
CA CYS A 224 14.31 12.00 17.23
C CYS A 224 14.52 11.13 15.99
N MET A 225 13.66 11.23 14.97
CA MET A 225 13.80 10.44 13.74
C MET A 225 15.16 10.66 13.04
N LEU A 226 15.75 11.84 13.18
CA LEU A 226 17.06 12.15 12.59
C LEU A 226 18.20 11.51 13.39
N VAL A 227 18.20 11.68 14.72
CA VAL A 227 19.31 11.25 15.58
C VAL A 227 19.31 9.75 15.83
N MET A 228 18.15 9.09 15.84
CA MET A 228 17.99 7.65 16.06
C MET A 228 18.70 6.79 15.03
N ASN A 229 18.90 7.29 13.80
CA ASN A 229 19.46 6.47 12.72
C ASN A 229 20.87 5.95 13.03
N ASN A 230 21.69 6.77 13.75
CA ASN A 230 23.06 6.41 14.13
C ASN A 230 23.39 6.84 15.57
N HIS A 231 22.41 7.12 16.42
CA HIS A 231 22.61 7.69 17.77
C HIS A 231 23.50 8.96 17.75
N GLU A 232 23.13 9.91 16.91
CA GLU A 232 23.88 11.13 16.71
C GLU A 232 23.73 12.10 17.89
N ALA A 233 24.83 12.69 18.34
CA ALA A 233 24.85 13.56 19.52
C ALA A 233 24.04 14.86 19.38
N SER A 234 23.69 15.26 18.16
CA SER A 234 22.86 16.42 17.87
C SER A 234 22.13 16.28 16.53
N VAL A 235 21.09 17.08 16.35
CA VAL A 235 20.37 17.17 15.07
C VAL A 235 21.30 17.63 13.94
N GLU A 236 22.24 18.52 14.20
CA GLU A 236 23.19 19.01 13.18
C GLU A 236 24.23 17.93 12.79
N SER A 237 24.72 17.12 13.75
CA SER A 237 25.58 15.98 13.42
C SER A 237 24.82 14.96 12.57
N ALA A 238 23.57 14.67 12.92
CA ALA A 238 22.69 13.77 12.16
C ALA A 238 22.49 14.25 10.72
N LYS A 239 22.13 15.52 10.53
CA LYS A 239 21.99 16.12 9.20
C LYS A 239 23.28 16.04 8.40
N THR A 240 24.42 16.33 9.03
CA THR A 240 25.73 16.23 8.38
C THR A 240 26.04 14.80 7.95
N ALA A 241 25.81 13.81 8.81
CA ALA A 241 26.00 12.40 8.50
C ALA A 241 25.11 11.91 7.35
N ILE A 242 23.84 12.38 7.31
CA ILE A 242 22.92 12.07 6.23
C ILE A 242 23.38 12.70 4.90
N LYS A 243 23.81 13.95 4.90
CA LYS A 243 24.29 14.65 3.70
C LYS A 243 25.51 14.00 3.06
N VAL A 244 26.39 13.40 3.85
CA VAL A 244 27.59 12.69 3.36
C VAL A 244 27.23 11.49 2.48
N LYS A 245 26.04 10.89 2.65
CA LYS A 245 25.58 9.80 1.77
C LYS A 245 25.37 10.25 0.33
N GLY A 246 25.15 11.54 0.09
CA GLY A 246 24.87 12.10 -1.23
C GLY A 246 23.51 11.73 -1.79
N THR A 247 23.35 11.91 -3.11
CA THR A 247 22.11 11.60 -3.82
C THR A 247 22.16 10.17 -4.34
N PRO A 248 21.13 9.35 -4.05
CA PRO A 248 21.02 7.99 -4.60
C PRO A 248 20.96 7.96 -6.12
N ASP A 249 21.39 6.85 -6.70
CA ASP A 249 21.21 6.58 -8.13
C ASP A 249 19.81 6.00 -8.39
N PHE A 250 18.90 6.84 -8.84
CA PHE A 250 17.51 6.45 -9.13
C PHE A 250 17.36 5.59 -10.41
N ASN A 251 18.46 5.31 -11.14
CA ASN A 251 18.46 4.30 -12.20
C ASN A 251 18.61 2.88 -11.67
N LYS A 252 18.98 2.72 -10.41
CA LYS A 252 19.20 1.42 -9.77
C LYS A 252 18.06 1.04 -8.84
N ILE A 253 17.90 -0.25 -8.58
CA ILE A 253 16.98 -0.75 -7.55
C ILE A 253 17.54 -0.38 -6.18
N ALA A 254 16.70 0.14 -5.30
CA ALA A 254 17.08 0.50 -3.95
C ALA A 254 16.61 -0.60 -2.94
N PRO A 255 17.40 -0.95 -1.92
CA PRO A 255 18.81 -0.60 -1.84
C PRO A 255 19.65 -1.41 -2.84
N ASN A 256 20.71 -0.84 -3.35
CA ASN A 256 21.70 -1.55 -4.18
C ASN A 256 23.03 -1.67 -3.41
N ASP A 257 24.01 -2.35 -3.99
CA ASP A 257 25.32 -2.61 -3.34
C ASP A 257 26.07 -1.35 -2.88
N SER A 258 25.70 -0.18 -3.39
CA SER A 258 26.31 1.11 -3.02
C SER A 258 25.40 1.99 -2.14
N GLU A 259 24.21 1.54 -1.79
CA GLU A 259 23.24 2.26 -0.96
C GLU A 259 22.95 1.50 0.33
N THR A 260 22.73 2.25 1.42
CA THR A 260 22.27 1.71 2.70
C THR A 260 20.84 2.15 2.97
N ASP A 261 20.04 1.29 3.61
CA ASP A 261 18.75 1.68 4.11
C ASP A 261 18.84 2.86 5.09
N GLY A 262 17.80 3.65 5.20
CA GLY A 262 17.71 4.74 6.17
C GLY A 262 17.46 6.11 5.56
N LEU A 263 17.95 7.15 6.23
CA LEU A 263 17.68 8.54 5.85
C LEU A 263 18.64 9.05 4.78
N TYR A 264 18.08 9.84 3.86
CA TYR A 264 18.76 10.63 2.82
C TYR A 264 18.19 12.05 2.82
N MET A 265 18.86 12.97 2.14
CA MET A 265 18.46 14.38 2.04
C MET A 265 18.10 14.75 0.60
N ALA A 266 17.05 15.54 0.46
CA ALA A 266 16.71 16.28 -0.76
C ALA A 266 16.09 17.63 -0.33
N GLU A 267 15.99 18.58 -1.26
CA GLU A 267 15.29 19.83 -1.00
C GLU A 267 13.82 19.71 -1.39
N ASP A 268 12.94 20.24 -0.55
CA ASP A 268 11.56 20.56 -0.88
C ASP A 268 11.36 22.08 -1.03
N ASP A 269 10.11 22.55 -1.04
CA ASP A 269 9.82 23.97 -1.19
C ASP A 269 10.15 24.79 0.06
N GLU A 270 10.26 24.15 1.24
CA GLU A 270 10.52 24.78 2.53
C GLU A 270 11.98 24.58 3.00
N GLY A 271 12.81 23.88 2.21
CA GLY A 271 14.24 23.69 2.50
C GLY A 271 14.71 22.24 2.50
N GLU A 272 15.61 21.93 3.43
CA GLU A 272 16.20 20.58 3.55
C GLU A 272 15.20 19.59 4.12
N SER A 273 14.84 18.60 3.32
CA SER A 273 13.95 17.51 3.69
C SER A 273 14.73 16.21 3.82
N TYR A 274 14.42 15.41 4.84
CA TYR A 274 15.11 14.15 5.14
C TYR A 274 14.14 12.99 5.00
N TYR A 275 14.37 12.13 4.03
CA TYR A 275 13.43 11.06 3.64
C TYR A 275 14.01 9.67 3.89
N TYR A 276 13.14 8.73 4.23
CA TYR A 276 13.51 7.33 4.35
C TYR A 276 13.57 6.64 2.99
N ARG A 277 14.60 5.78 2.79
CA ARG A 277 14.83 4.99 1.58
C ARG A 277 15.19 3.56 1.93
N GLY A 278 14.67 2.59 1.14
CA GLY A 278 14.97 1.17 1.24
C GLY A 278 14.06 0.41 2.21
N ALA A 279 14.55 -0.72 2.73
CA ALA A 279 13.82 -1.64 3.60
C ALA A 279 13.86 -1.21 5.08
N VAL A 280 13.50 0.04 5.33
CA VAL A 280 13.54 0.66 6.66
C VAL A 280 12.59 -0.03 7.64
N LYS A 281 13.05 -0.27 8.88
CA LYS A 281 12.30 -0.99 9.92
C LYS A 281 11.96 -0.14 11.16
N ASN A 282 12.41 1.12 11.23
CA ASN A 282 12.30 2.00 12.39
C ASN A 282 11.62 3.35 12.08
N ASN A 283 10.60 3.35 11.25
CA ASN A 283 9.82 4.54 10.89
C ASN A 283 8.31 4.37 11.13
N TYR A 284 7.93 3.52 12.10
CA TYR A 284 6.55 3.34 12.50
C TYR A 284 6.13 4.36 13.56
N VAL A 285 4.91 4.88 13.43
CA VAL A 285 4.28 5.82 14.37
C VAL A 285 2.89 5.34 14.69
N SER A 286 2.54 5.31 15.98
CA SER A 286 1.18 5.11 16.47
C SER A 286 0.54 6.47 16.73
N PHE A 287 -0.48 6.83 15.95
CA PHE A 287 -1.18 8.10 16.07
C PHE A 287 -2.66 7.96 15.69
N ALA A 288 -3.54 8.57 16.49
CA ALA A 288 -5.00 8.60 16.27
C ALA A 288 -5.64 7.20 16.12
N GLY A 289 -5.11 6.18 16.79
CA GLY A 289 -5.61 4.80 16.72
C GLY A 289 -5.17 4.02 15.47
N PHE A 290 -4.24 4.57 14.70
CA PHE A 290 -3.69 3.95 13.49
C PHE A 290 -2.17 3.85 13.55
N ILE A 291 -1.63 2.97 12.70
CA ILE A 291 -0.21 2.86 12.42
C ILE A 291 0.11 3.63 11.15
N TRP A 292 1.17 4.39 11.21
CA TRP A 292 1.70 5.19 10.12
C TRP A 292 3.16 4.82 9.86
N ARG A 293 3.62 5.07 8.62
CA ARG A 293 5.05 5.01 8.29
C ARG A 293 5.53 6.43 7.96
N ILE A 294 6.62 6.85 8.59
CA ILE A 294 7.23 8.14 8.25
C ILE A 294 7.78 8.05 6.82
N ILE A 295 7.39 9.03 5.99
CA ILE A 295 7.95 9.22 4.65
C ILE A 295 9.20 10.09 4.76
N ARG A 296 9.06 11.25 5.37
CA ARG A 296 10.12 12.25 5.49
C ARG A 296 9.85 13.28 6.58
N ARG A 297 10.90 13.96 7.00
CA ARG A 297 10.84 15.25 7.67
C ARG A 297 10.87 16.31 6.58
N ASN A 298 9.88 17.18 6.55
CA ASN A 298 9.78 18.31 5.61
C ASN A 298 10.82 19.40 5.95
N GLY A 299 11.06 20.32 5.03
CA GLY A 299 11.99 21.43 5.21
C GLY A 299 11.64 22.35 6.39
N ASP A 300 10.34 22.53 6.70
CA ASP A 300 9.84 23.27 7.87
C ASP A 300 9.97 22.49 9.20
N GLY A 301 10.38 21.24 9.15
CA GLY A 301 10.52 20.35 10.31
C GLY A 301 9.30 19.50 10.64
N SER A 302 8.17 19.67 9.97
CA SER A 302 7.01 18.80 10.13
C SER A 302 7.32 17.37 9.61
N VAL A 303 6.57 16.38 10.09
CA VAL A 303 6.82 14.96 9.77
C VAL A 303 5.69 14.40 8.92
N ARG A 304 6.01 14.06 7.68
CA ARG A 304 5.08 13.50 6.71
C ARG A 304 4.97 11.99 6.85
N MET A 305 3.74 11.50 6.98
CA MET A 305 3.46 10.09 7.25
C MET A 305 2.37 9.54 6.33
N ILE A 306 2.46 8.26 5.99
CA ILE A 306 1.47 7.50 5.22
C ILE A 306 0.80 6.45 6.09
N TYR A 307 -0.50 6.29 5.93
CA TYR A 307 -1.30 5.26 6.60
C TYR A 307 -0.76 3.84 6.31
N SER A 308 -0.68 3.02 7.34
CA SER A 308 -0.17 1.65 7.27
C SER A 308 -0.99 0.64 8.08
N GLY A 309 -2.28 0.95 8.32
CA GLY A 309 -3.18 0.04 8.99
C GLY A 309 -3.52 0.42 10.43
N LYS A 310 -4.02 -0.54 11.20
CA LYS A 310 -4.35 -0.42 12.63
C LYS A 310 -3.35 -1.13 13.53
N SER A 311 -2.60 -2.06 12.96
CA SER A 311 -1.55 -2.83 13.63
C SER A 311 -0.26 -2.76 12.80
N THR A 312 0.89 -2.88 13.45
CA THR A 312 2.19 -3.00 12.77
C THR A 312 2.35 -4.30 11.99
N SER A 313 1.48 -5.28 12.23
CA SER A 313 1.39 -6.54 11.48
C SER A 313 0.48 -6.46 10.26
N ASP A 314 -0.24 -5.36 10.05
CA ASP A 314 -1.15 -5.21 8.92
C ASP A 314 -0.38 -5.20 7.60
N THR A 315 -0.93 -5.88 6.60
CA THR A 315 -0.36 -6.03 5.26
C THR A 315 -1.47 -5.95 4.21
N GLY A 316 -1.12 -5.86 2.95
CA GLY A 316 -2.10 -5.88 1.86
C GLY A 316 -3.20 -4.83 2.03
N ASP A 317 -4.45 -5.26 1.91
CA ASP A 317 -5.63 -4.41 1.98
C ASP A 317 -5.79 -3.68 3.33
N ASP A 318 -5.35 -4.29 4.44
CA ASP A 318 -5.43 -3.69 5.77
C ASP A 318 -4.58 -2.41 5.92
N THR A 319 -3.59 -2.22 5.04
CA THR A 319 -2.78 -1.00 4.98
C THR A 319 -3.44 0.14 4.18
N MET A 320 -4.68 -0.03 3.76
CA MET A 320 -5.46 0.91 2.97
C MET A 320 -6.81 1.21 3.63
N ILE A 321 -7.40 2.35 3.34
CA ILE A 321 -8.75 2.71 3.83
C ILE A 321 -9.86 2.23 2.89
N GLY A 322 -9.53 1.43 1.89
CA GLY A 322 -10.38 0.91 0.83
C GLY A 322 -9.91 1.36 -0.55
N ASN A 323 -10.73 1.09 -1.55
CA ASN A 323 -10.45 1.40 -2.96
C ASN A 323 -11.39 2.50 -3.48
N SER A 324 -10.96 3.27 -4.46
CA SER A 324 -11.79 4.24 -5.19
C SER A 324 -11.17 4.56 -6.55
N PRO A 325 -11.95 4.96 -7.55
CA PRO A 325 -11.41 5.70 -8.68
C PRO A 325 -10.80 7.02 -8.18
N PHE A 326 -9.79 7.50 -8.90
CA PHE A 326 -9.25 8.84 -8.64
C PHE A 326 -10.27 9.89 -9.05
N ASN A 327 -10.86 9.73 -10.24
CA ASN A 327 -11.99 10.50 -10.70
C ASN A 327 -12.98 9.61 -11.49
N ASN A 328 -14.24 10.01 -11.54
CA ASN A 328 -15.30 9.27 -12.26
C ASN A 328 -15.37 9.63 -13.75
N LYS A 329 -14.58 10.61 -14.20
CA LYS A 329 -14.53 11.10 -15.57
C LYS A 329 -13.08 11.01 -16.07
N TYR A 330 -12.83 10.84 -17.37
CA TYR A 330 -11.51 10.49 -17.88
C TYR A 330 -11.08 11.08 -19.23
N TRP A 331 -11.94 11.78 -19.96
CA TRP A 331 -11.65 12.25 -21.31
C TRP A 331 -11.25 13.71 -21.43
N ASP A 332 -11.12 14.39 -20.33
CA ASP A 332 -10.68 15.77 -20.27
C ASP A 332 -9.43 15.86 -19.39
N PRO A 333 -8.34 16.45 -19.84
CA PRO A 333 -7.10 16.53 -19.09
C PRO A 333 -7.23 17.22 -17.72
N THR A 334 -8.36 17.80 -17.41
CA THR A 334 -8.63 18.36 -16.07
C THR A 334 -8.80 17.29 -15.00
N TYR A 335 -9.28 16.08 -15.38
CA TYR A 335 -9.64 15.03 -14.42
C TYR A 335 -8.46 14.32 -13.74
N VAL A 336 -7.22 14.60 -14.14
CA VAL A 336 -6.02 14.19 -13.39
C VAL A 336 -5.81 15.00 -12.11
N GLY A 337 -6.50 16.13 -11.94
CA GLY A 337 -6.36 17.01 -10.78
C GLY A 337 -6.95 16.44 -9.51
N TYR A 338 -6.28 16.65 -8.38
CA TYR A 338 -6.82 16.37 -7.05
C TYR A 338 -8.08 17.21 -6.76
N LYS A 339 -8.06 18.45 -7.24
CA LYS A 339 -9.24 19.26 -7.56
C LYS A 339 -9.13 19.70 -9.01
N TYR A 340 -10.24 19.99 -9.64
CA TYR A 340 -10.31 20.41 -11.05
C TYR A 340 -11.42 21.44 -11.25
N ASN A 341 -11.56 21.98 -12.46
CA ASN A 341 -12.65 22.87 -12.81
C ASN A 341 -13.67 22.14 -13.68
N GLU A 342 -14.80 21.79 -13.09
CA GLU A 342 -15.88 21.10 -13.82
C GLU A 342 -16.52 21.98 -14.90
N ASP A 343 -16.60 23.28 -14.64
CA ASP A 343 -17.14 24.25 -15.61
C ASP A 343 -16.21 24.45 -16.82
N PHE A 344 -14.98 23.94 -16.71
CA PHE A 344 -13.96 24.05 -17.74
C PHE A 344 -13.97 22.86 -18.70
N SER A 345 -14.72 21.80 -18.43
CA SER A 345 -14.88 20.77 -19.43
C SER A 345 -15.27 21.43 -20.75
N LEU A 346 -14.45 21.20 -21.77
CA LEU A 346 -14.72 21.45 -23.16
C LEU A 346 -15.74 22.59 -23.38
N HIS A 347 -15.27 23.78 -23.76
CA HIS A 347 -16.16 24.87 -24.13
C HIS A 347 -17.05 24.38 -25.28
N GLU A 348 -18.31 24.20 -24.99
CA GLU A 348 -19.32 24.05 -26.02
C GLU A 348 -19.39 25.40 -26.77
N ASP A 349 -19.05 25.37 -28.03
CA ASP A 349 -19.40 26.46 -28.89
C ASP A 349 -20.93 26.36 -29.06
N ASN A 350 -21.67 27.19 -28.34
CA ASN A 350 -23.14 27.27 -28.37
C ASN A 350 -23.69 27.65 -29.75
N SER A 351 -22.87 27.69 -30.79
CA SER A 351 -23.29 27.89 -32.15
C SER A 351 -23.81 26.57 -32.75
N ASN A 352 -25.08 26.48 -32.90
CA ASN A 352 -25.89 25.57 -33.72
C ASN A 352 -25.39 24.12 -33.87
N ASP A 353 -26.24 23.18 -33.53
CA ASP A 353 -26.10 21.78 -33.85
C ASP A 353 -25.78 21.56 -35.33
N VAL A 354 -24.80 20.75 -35.63
CA VAL A 354 -24.41 20.39 -36.98
C VAL A 354 -24.93 18.99 -37.28
N ALA A 355 -25.66 18.83 -38.35
CA ALA A 355 -26.07 17.51 -38.83
C ALA A 355 -24.84 16.79 -39.40
N TYR A 356 -24.60 15.59 -38.92
CA TYR A 356 -23.46 14.76 -39.28
C TYR A 356 -23.96 13.42 -39.80
N ASP A 357 -23.72 13.16 -41.08
CA ASP A 357 -24.08 11.91 -41.72
C ASP A 357 -22.96 10.91 -41.52
N TRP A 358 -23.21 9.80 -40.92
CA TRP A 358 -22.21 8.81 -40.74
C TRP A 358 -22.24 7.62 -41.66
N PHE A 359 -21.12 6.95 -41.75
CA PHE A 359 -20.88 5.87 -42.66
C PHE A 359 -21.09 4.53 -42.02
N THR A 360 -21.63 3.61 -42.76
CA THR A 360 -21.57 2.21 -42.44
C THR A 360 -20.17 1.67 -42.80
N ASN A 361 -19.21 1.77 -41.94
CA ASN A 361 -17.93 1.11 -42.11
C ASN A 361 -17.83 -0.04 -41.09
N THR A 362 -17.33 -1.18 -41.58
CA THR A 362 -17.07 -2.36 -40.75
C THR A 362 -15.71 -2.29 -40.06
N THR A 363 -14.89 -1.31 -40.36
CA THR A 363 -13.61 -1.07 -39.71
C THR A 363 -13.74 0.06 -38.72
N GLU A 364 -13.48 -0.27 -37.49
CA GLU A 364 -13.36 0.64 -36.37
C GLU A 364 -12.45 1.82 -36.72
N TYR A 365 -12.85 3.04 -36.32
CA TYR A 365 -12.04 4.24 -36.35
C TYR A 365 -11.64 4.85 -37.71
N ASN A 366 -12.36 4.68 -38.77
CA ASN A 366 -11.98 5.31 -40.02
C ASN A 366 -12.72 6.63 -40.27
N PHE A 367 -12.58 7.59 -39.35
CA PHE A 367 -12.96 8.98 -39.64
C PHE A 367 -11.96 9.70 -40.54
N GLY A 368 -10.80 9.08 -40.84
CA GLY A 368 -9.75 9.69 -41.66
C GLY A 368 -9.98 9.72 -43.17
N THR A 369 -10.91 8.91 -43.66
CA THR A 369 -11.18 8.85 -45.12
C THR A 369 -12.64 8.63 -45.36
N GLY A 370 -13.33 9.60 -45.92
CA GLY A 370 -14.70 9.38 -46.35
C GLY A 370 -15.72 10.39 -45.85
N TYR A 371 -15.29 11.48 -45.30
CA TYR A 371 -16.17 12.62 -45.03
C TYR A 371 -15.65 13.92 -45.61
N THR A 372 -16.53 14.86 -45.86
CA THR A 372 -16.23 16.26 -46.10
C THR A 372 -16.89 17.12 -45.09
N PHE A 373 -16.17 18.04 -44.48
CA PHE A 373 -16.72 19.03 -43.56
C PHE A 373 -16.87 20.36 -44.29
N ASN A 374 -18.03 20.94 -44.28
CA ASN A 374 -18.28 22.26 -44.82
C ASN A 374 -18.32 23.28 -43.68
N GLU A 375 -17.25 24.06 -43.53
CA GLU A 375 -17.09 25.02 -42.45
C GLU A 375 -18.17 26.11 -42.43
N SER A 376 -18.69 26.51 -43.62
CA SER A 376 -19.70 27.56 -43.69
C SER A 376 -21.07 27.11 -43.24
N THR A 377 -21.41 25.84 -43.46
CA THR A 377 -22.68 25.22 -43.03
C THR A 377 -22.50 24.35 -41.80
N ARG A 378 -21.27 24.12 -41.37
CA ARG A 378 -20.92 23.21 -40.25
C ARG A 378 -21.52 21.82 -40.44
N LYS A 379 -21.61 21.38 -41.68
CA LYS A 379 -22.22 20.09 -42.02
C LYS A 379 -21.15 19.10 -42.47
N PHE A 380 -21.16 17.93 -41.88
CA PHE A 380 -20.40 16.78 -42.35
C PHE A 380 -21.21 16.06 -43.41
N THR A 381 -20.59 15.78 -44.55
CA THR A 381 -21.15 14.92 -45.58
C THR A 381 -20.21 13.73 -45.75
N LEU A 382 -20.77 12.57 -45.63
CA LEU A 382 -20.04 11.33 -45.63
C LEU A 382 -20.09 10.67 -47.02
N THR A 383 -18.99 10.04 -47.43
CA THR A 383 -18.80 9.45 -48.73
C THR A 383 -18.64 7.93 -48.73
N GLY A 384 -19.21 7.23 -47.73
CA GLY A 384 -19.11 5.78 -47.58
C GLY A 384 -20.24 5.16 -46.74
N ASN A 385 -20.23 3.88 -46.54
CA ASN A 385 -21.23 3.18 -45.72
C ASN A 385 -20.69 2.92 -44.33
N ILE A 386 -21.09 3.66 -43.31
CA ILE A 386 -20.83 3.40 -41.90
C ILE A 386 -22.05 2.75 -41.25
N LYS A 387 -21.89 1.56 -40.66
CA LYS A 387 -22.99 0.86 -40.00
C LYS A 387 -23.13 1.21 -38.52
N GLN A 388 -22.10 1.62 -37.89
CA GLN A 388 -22.12 1.88 -36.44
C GLN A 388 -20.84 2.62 -36.01
N LEU A 389 -20.98 3.66 -35.19
CA LEU A 389 -19.88 4.14 -34.35
C LEU A 389 -19.79 3.17 -33.18
N THR A 390 -18.97 2.15 -33.30
CA THR A 390 -18.52 1.41 -32.13
C THR A 390 -17.16 1.97 -31.75
N TRP A 391 -17.10 2.63 -30.62
CA TRP A 391 -15.86 2.81 -29.92
C TRP A 391 -15.51 1.45 -29.34
N ASN A 392 -14.47 0.82 -29.84
CA ASN A 392 -13.94 -0.35 -29.17
C ASN A 392 -13.24 0.06 -27.88
N ASP A 393 -13.30 -0.86 -26.92
CA ASP A 393 -12.63 -0.79 -25.65
C ASP A 393 -13.24 0.17 -24.62
N ASN A 394 -14.54 0.07 -24.36
CA ASN A 394 -15.23 0.74 -23.23
C ASN A 394 -15.31 2.27 -23.30
N HIS A 395 -15.12 2.88 -24.46
CA HIS A 395 -15.35 4.31 -24.65
C HIS A 395 -16.80 4.69 -24.91
N ASP A 396 -17.70 3.73 -24.87
CA ASP A 396 -19.17 3.94 -24.89
C ASP A 396 -19.70 4.53 -23.58
N GLU A 397 -18.84 4.95 -22.68
CA GLU A 397 -19.29 5.70 -21.53
C GLU A 397 -19.70 7.10 -21.96
N ILE A 398 -20.94 7.14 -22.33
CA ILE A 398 -21.80 8.28 -22.39
C ILE A 398 -21.84 8.91 -21.00
N VAL A 399 -20.96 9.86 -20.74
CA VAL A 399 -21.06 10.66 -19.54
C VAL A 399 -22.24 11.60 -19.71
N ASN A 400 -23.20 11.47 -18.84
CA ASN A 400 -24.45 12.22 -18.90
C ASN A 400 -25.18 12.10 -20.27
N ASN A 401 -25.11 10.93 -20.91
CA ASN A 401 -25.67 10.69 -22.25
C ASN A 401 -25.03 11.52 -23.36
N GLN A 402 -23.75 11.87 -23.25
CA GLN A 402 -23.04 12.69 -24.25
C GLN A 402 -21.82 11.95 -24.80
N LEU A 403 -21.81 11.73 -26.08
CA LEU A 403 -20.68 11.16 -26.81
C LEU A 403 -19.81 12.28 -27.37
N TYR A 404 -18.50 12.18 -27.18
CA TYR A 404 -17.52 13.10 -27.74
C TYR A 404 -16.71 12.37 -28.81
N SER A 405 -16.39 13.04 -29.89
CA SER A 405 -15.64 12.43 -30.98
C SER A 405 -14.69 13.43 -31.65
N CYS A 406 -13.57 12.91 -32.09
CA CYS A 406 -12.66 13.59 -33.00
C CYS A 406 -13.02 13.18 -34.44
N LEU A 407 -13.55 14.09 -35.21
CA LEU A 407 -14.03 13.84 -36.57
C LEU A 407 -13.03 14.25 -37.66
N GLU A 408 -11.85 14.74 -37.29
CA GLU A 408 -10.77 15.15 -38.19
C GLU A 408 -9.54 14.29 -37.96
N THR A 409 -8.79 14.04 -39.03
CA THR A 409 -7.48 13.34 -38.93
C THR A 409 -6.48 14.04 -38.01
N SER A 410 -6.59 15.37 -37.87
CA SER A 410 -5.74 16.18 -36.99
C SER A 410 -6.28 16.32 -35.57
N CYS A 411 -7.51 15.90 -35.33
CA CYS A 411 -8.21 16.08 -34.04
C CYS A 411 -8.09 17.50 -33.45
N ASN A 412 -8.09 18.52 -34.28
CA ASN A 412 -8.01 19.92 -33.82
C ASN A 412 -9.32 20.39 -33.18
N VAL A 413 -10.40 19.73 -33.46
CA VAL A 413 -11.74 20.01 -32.91
C VAL A 413 -12.33 18.70 -32.37
N ILE A 414 -12.83 18.75 -31.16
CA ILE A 414 -13.61 17.68 -30.58
C ILE A 414 -15.08 18.03 -30.72
N TYR A 415 -15.90 17.04 -31.03
CA TYR A 415 -17.32 17.20 -31.23
C TYR A 415 -18.08 16.44 -30.14
N LYS A 416 -19.04 17.12 -29.53
CA LYS A 416 -20.04 16.51 -28.65
C LYS A 416 -21.23 16.06 -29.48
N VAL A 417 -21.60 14.80 -29.40
CA VAL A 417 -22.83 14.29 -30.04
C VAL A 417 -24.02 14.73 -29.21
N THR A 418 -24.91 15.50 -29.82
CA THR A 418 -26.13 16.05 -29.15
C THR A 418 -27.38 15.29 -29.47
N GLY A 419 -27.39 14.45 -30.53
CA GLY A 419 -28.53 13.61 -30.88
C GLY A 419 -28.29 12.74 -32.09
N TYR A 420 -29.30 11.89 -32.39
CA TYR A 420 -29.34 11.05 -33.57
C TYR A 420 -30.57 11.46 -34.39
N ILE A 421 -30.37 11.72 -35.68
CA ILE A 421 -31.46 12.06 -36.60
C ILE A 421 -31.93 10.79 -37.32
N SER A 422 -30.99 9.92 -37.69
CA SER A 422 -31.25 8.64 -38.34
C SER A 422 -30.05 7.71 -38.17
N ASP A 423 -30.16 6.47 -38.67
CA ASP A 423 -29.05 5.49 -38.60
C ASP A 423 -27.74 5.98 -39.22
N ASN A 424 -27.80 7.02 -40.06
CA ASN A 424 -26.66 7.59 -40.75
C ASN A 424 -26.39 9.06 -40.42
N THR A 425 -27.15 9.66 -39.53
CA THR A 425 -27.04 11.09 -39.23
C THR A 425 -27.13 11.34 -37.73
N MET A 426 -26.16 12.05 -37.20
CA MET A 426 -26.18 12.56 -35.84
C MET A 426 -26.04 14.08 -35.83
N THR A 427 -26.47 14.70 -34.76
CA THR A 427 -26.18 16.11 -34.49
C THR A 427 -24.96 16.20 -33.59
N VAL A 428 -24.06 17.12 -33.90
CA VAL A 428 -22.82 17.35 -33.13
C VAL A 428 -22.61 18.83 -32.88
N GLN A 429 -22.06 19.17 -31.74
CA GLN A 429 -21.55 20.51 -31.42
C GLN A 429 -20.03 20.48 -31.39
N PRO A 430 -19.35 21.36 -32.12
CA PRO A 430 -17.90 21.48 -32.01
C PRO A 430 -17.53 22.08 -30.65
N ILE A 431 -16.46 21.54 -30.12
CA ILE A 431 -15.91 21.97 -28.85
C ILE A 431 -14.49 22.47 -29.12
N THR A 432 -14.24 23.74 -28.84
CA THR A 432 -12.95 24.35 -29.04
C THR A 432 -12.31 24.73 -27.71
N TYR A 433 -11.03 24.46 -27.60
CA TYR A 433 -10.23 24.99 -26.50
C TYR A 433 -9.68 26.37 -26.90
N SER A 434 -9.97 27.39 -26.12
CA SER A 434 -9.28 28.68 -26.31
C SER A 434 -7.86 28.59 -25.73
N SER A 435 -6.92 29.29 -26.35
CA SER A 435 -5.52 29.31 -25.92
C SER A 435 -5.30 29.85 -24.49
N ASN A 436 -6.28 30.51 -23.92
CA ASN A 436 -6.24 31.04 -22.54
C ASN A 436 -6.75 30.05 -21.48
N ASN A 437 -7.16 28.88 -21.86
CA ASN A 437 -7.94 27.98 -21.02
C ASN A 437 -7.09 27.04 -20.16
N LEU A 438 -5.78 26.91 -20.40
CA LEU A 438 -4.89 26.08 -19.61
C LEU A 438 -4.94 26.44 -18.11
N LEU A 439 -4.84 27.73 -17.81
CA LEU A 439 -4.93 28.21 -16.41
C LEU A 439 -6.34 28.00 -15.83
N SER A 440 -7.38 28.18 -16.63
CA SER A 440 -8.76 27.95 -16.21
C SER A 440 -9.04 26.49 -15.89
N ALA A 441 -8.49 25.56 -16.68
CA ALA A 441 -8.60 24.14 -16.44
C ALA A 441 -7.91 23.69 -15.16
N GLN A 442 -6.85 24.35 -14.79
CA GLN A 442 -6.13 24.09 -13.53
C GLN A 442 -6.71 24.84 -12.34
N THR A 443 -7.86 25.55 -12.50
CA THR A 443 -8.61 26.14 -11.39
C THR A 443 -9.25 25.04 -10.55
N ASN A 444 -9.10 25.11 -9.23
CA ASN A 444 -9.46 24.04 -8.31
C ASN A 444 -10.85 24.27 -7.67
N THR A 445 -11.91 24.21 -8.47
CA THR A 445 -13.30 24.46 -8.02
C THR A 445 -14.01 23.22 -7.53
N THR A 446 -13.74 22.06 -8.14
CA THR A 446 -14.46 20.79 -7.91
C THR A 446 -13.52 19.75 -7.33
N ASP A 447 -13.99 18.98 -6.36
CA ASP A 447 -13.23 17.91 -5.74
C ASP A 447 -13.27 16.64 -6.59
N SER A 448 -12.13 15.97 -6.77
CA SER A 448 -12.10 14.64 -7.36
C SER A 448 -12.75 13.59 -6.44
N SER A 449 -13.10 12.44 -7.00
CA SER A 449 -13.71 11.33 -6.22
C SER A 449 -12.79 10.88 -5.09
N ILE A 450 -11.48 10.81 -5.35
CA ILE A 450 -10.50 10.42 -4.34
C ILE A 450 -10.41 11.43 -3.20
N LYS A 451 -10.45 12.75 -3.50
CA LYS A 451 -10.45 13.80 -2.46
C LYS A 451 -11.69 13.70 -1.59
N THR A 452 -12.86 13.57 -2.18
CA THR A 452 -14.13 13.40 -1.46
C THR A 452 -14.07 12.20 -0.50
N LYS A 453 -13.47 11.08 -0.94
CA LYS A 453 -13.28 9.88 -0.12
C LYS A 453 -12.32 10.13 1.03
N LEU A 454 -11.19 10.80 0.77
CA LEU A 454 -10.19 11.15 1.79
C LEU A 454 -10.77 12.11 2.85
N ASP A 455 -11.49 13.13 2.43
CA ASP A 455 -12.13 14.11 3.33
C ASP A 455 -13.15 13.43 4.24
N SER A 456 -13.95 12.53 3.69
CA SER A 456 -14.93 11.76 4.46
C SER A 456 -14.27 10.87 5.51
N TRP A 457 -13.18 10.20 5.13
CA TRP A 457 -12.40 9.39 6.05
C TRP A 457 -11.74 10.25 7.14
N TYR A 458 -11.16 11.40 6.76
CA TYR A 458 -10.54 12.34 7.69
C TYR A 458 -11.53 12.81 8.75
N LYS A 459 -12.72 13.26 8.33
CA LYS A 459 -13.79 13.70 9.25
C LYS A 459 -14.12 12.64 10.30
N SER A 460 -14.19 11.39 9.89
CA SER A 460 -14.62 10.29 10.77
C SER A 460 -13.52 9.77 11.69
N ASN A 461 -12.22 10.00 11.35
CA ASN A 461 -11.13 9.29 12.02
C ASN A 461 -10.05 10.23 12.59
N ILE A 462 -9.78 11.39 11.96
CA ILE A 462 -8.62 12.23 12.26
C ILE A 462 -9.02 13.64 12.73
N ALA A 463 -10.25 14.08 12.51
CA ALA A 463 -10.66 15.48 12.74
C ALA A 463 -10.40 15.97 14.18
N SER A 464 -10.54 15.10 15.20
CA SER A 464 -10.24 15.45 16.60
C SER A 464 -8.75 15.68 16.87
N TYR A 465 -7.88 15.28 15.97
CA TYR A 465 -6.42 15.42 16.07
C TYR A 465 -5.84 16.51 15.16
N THR A 466 -6.68 17.34 14.55
CA THR A 466 -6.25 18.42 13.61
C THR A 466 -5.24 19.36 14.24
N SER A 467 -5.31 19.62 15.56
CA SER A 467 -4.38 20.50 16.27
C SER A 467 -2.92 20.02 16.24
N TYR A 468 -2.68 18.73 16.01
CA TYR A 468 -1.34 18.12 15.88
C TYR A 468 -0.81 18.14 14.45
N LEU A 469 -1.65 18.46 13.47
CA LEU A 469 -1.30 18.40 12.06
C LEU A 469 -0.72 19.72 11.56
N ALA A 470 0.30 19.62 10.72
CA ALA A 470 0.85 20.73 9.95
C ALA A 470 0.08 20.89 8.64
N ASP A 471 -0.06 22.14 8.21
CA ASP A 471 -0.66 22.49 6.92
C ASP A 471 0.42 22.52 5.83
N GLU A 472 0.80 21.33 5.38
CA GLU A 472 1.85 21.14 4.40
C GLU A 472 1.32 20.78 3.01
N THR A 473 2.13 21.08 1.98
CA THR A 473 1.76 20.90 0.57
C THR A 473 1.59 19.43 0.19
N PHE A 474 0.45 19.12 -0.43
CA PHE A 474 0.23 17.93 -1.22
C PHE A 474 0.30 18.29 -2.70
N CYS A 475 1.36 17.88 -3.38
CA CYS A 475 1.66 18.28 -4.75
C CYS A 475 0.94 17.40 -5.78
N SER A 476 0.04 17.97 -6.57
CA SER A 476 -0.56 17.34 -7.76
C SER A 476 -0.02 17.99 -9.02
N ASP A 477 1.25 17.78 -9.33
CA ASP A 477 2.02 18.50 -10.36
C ASP A 477 1.45 18.30 -11.77
N ARG A 478 0.69 19.26 -12.25
CA ARG A 478 0.09 19.33 -13.59
C ARG A 478 0.92 20.16 -14.57
N SER A 479 2.18 20.48 -14.23
CA SER A 479 3.09 21.18 -15.17
C SER A 479 3.30 20.32 -16.42
N ILE A 480 3.13 20.92 -17.60
CA ILE A 480 3.25 20.23 -18.88
C ILE A 480 4.71 20.20 -19.31
N THR A 481 5.22 19.03 -19.68
CA THR A 481 6.58 18.84 -20.19
C THR A 481 6.64 18.53 -21.67
N SER A 482 5.57 17.96 -22.22
CA SER A 482 5.40 17.77 -23.67
C SER A 482 3.92 17.63 -24.00
N GLY A 483 3.56 17.87 -25.26
CA GLY A 483 2.17 17.95 -25.70
C GLY A 483 1.59 19.35 -25.54
N SER A 484 0.34 19.52 -25.96
CA SER A 484 -0.33 20.85 -25.99
C SER A 484 -1.15 21.13 -24.72
N GLY A 485 -1.29 20.17 -23.86
CA GLY A 485 -2.09 20.26 -22.63
C GLY A 485 -3.57 19.92 -22.83
N TYR A 486 -4.17 20.28 -23.94
CA TYR A 486 -5.61 20.17 -24.16
C TYR A 486 -5.98 19.71 -25.56
N LEU A 487 -5.15 19.96 -26.55
CA LEU A 487 -5.48 19.53 -27.91
C LEU A 487 -5.17 18.04 -28.06
N PRO A 488 -6.08 17.28 -28.65
CA PRO A 488 -5.90 15.84 -28.83
C PRO A 488 -4.89 15.46 -29.94
N THR A 489 -4.05 16.38 -30.36
CA THR A 489 -3.07 16.14 -31.42
C THR A 489 -1.81 15.39 -30.99
N SER A 490 -1.56 15.33 -29.69
CA SER A 490 -0.42 14.60 -29.13
C SER A 490 -0.66 14.28 -27.64
N THR A 491 -0.11 13.16 -27.17
CA THR A 491 -0.14 12.85 -25.74
C THR A 491 0.55 13.94 -24.94
N THR A 492 -0.15 14.45 -23.93
CA THR A 492 0.38 15.42 -22.99
C THR A 492 0.99 14.67 -21.81
N TYR A 493 2.27 14.95 -21.50
CA TYR A 493 2.95 14.40 -20.35
C TYR A 493 3.18 15.49 -19.30
N TYR A 494 2.91 15.13 -18.04
CA TYR A 494 3.10 16.03 -16.91
C TYR A 494 4.50 15.91 -16.29
N GLY A 495 4.87 16.87 -15.45
CA GLY A 495 6.22 17.01 -14.91
C GLY A 495 6.78 15.77 -14.24
N THR A 496 5.93 15.05 -13.49
CA THR A 496 6.31 13.80 -12.84
C THR A 496 6.70 12.70 -13.84
N TYR A 497 6.02 12.61 -15.00
CA TYR A 497 6.39 11.64 -16.04
C TYR A 497 7.81 11.87 -16.52
N ASN A 498 8.15 13.09 -16.90
CA ASN A 498 9.49 13.45 -17.37
C ASN A 498 10.57 13.18 -16.30
N ARG A 499 10.28 13.53 -15.03
CA ARG A 499 11.24 13.28 -13.95
C ARG A 499 11.48 11.79 -13.68
N LEU A 500 10.46 10.97 -13.68
CA LEU A 500 10.58 9.57 -13.28
C LEU A 500 10.85 8.63 -14.45
N GLN A 501 10.26 8.90 -15.62
CA GLN A 501 10.39 8.03 -16.80
C GLN A 501 11.61 8.38 -17.63
N ASP A 502 11.81 9.67 -17.92
CA ASP A 502 12.84 10.09 -18.86
C ASP A 502 14.18 10.39 -18.15
N LYS A 503 14.12 11.18 -17.07
CA LYS A 503 15.31 11.71 -16.39
C LYS A 503 15.80 10.87 -15.21
N LYS A 504 14.95 10.00 -14.65
CA LYS A 504 15.22 9.27 -13.39
C LYS A 504 15.71 10.21 -12.25
N ALA A 505 15.11 11.37 -12.16
CA ALA A 505 15.47 12.44 -11.23
C ALA A 505 14.23 12.96 -10.50
N PRO A 506 13.75 12.25 -9.44
CA PRO A 506 12.62 12.69 -8.65
C PRO A 506 12.87 14.03 -7.96
N SER A 507 11.80 14.77 -7.64
CA SER A 507 11.86 16.05 -6.95
C SER A 507 10.77 16.15 -5.89
N LEU A 508 11.09 16.74 -4.73
CA LEU A 508 10.12 17.08 -3.69
C LEU A 508 9.52 18.48 -3.86
N LYS A 509 10.03 19.25 -4.83
CA LYS A 509 9.52 20.60 -5.13
C LYS A 509 8.25 20.53 -5.98
N CYS A 510 7.32 21.44 -5.69
CA CYS A 510 6.06 21.64 -6.40
C CYS A 510 6.08 22.96 -7.16
N GLY A 511 6.18 22.93 -8.48
CA GLY A 511 6.50 24.10 -9.30
C GLY A 511 5.38 25.14 -9.41
N GLN A 512 4.11 24.70 -9.40
CA GLN A 512 2.96 25.56 -9.68
C GLN A 512 2.11 25.78 -8.43
N GLU A 513 1.69 27.03 -8.18
CA GLU A 513 0.86 27.38 -7.04
C GLU A 513 -0.50 26.66 -7.05
N ASN A 514 -1.09 26.48 -8.24
CA ASN A 514 -2.35 25.75 -8.42
C ASN A 514 -2.25 24.25 -8.09
N ASP A 515 -1.05 23.71 -7.96
CA ASP A 515 -0.78 22.30 -7.68
C ASP A 515 -0.32 22.05 -6.23
N ARG A 516 -0.13 23.12 -5.45
CA ARG A 516 0.28 23.10 -4.05
C ARG A 516 -0.94 23.04 -3.12
N PHE A 517 -1.54 21.86 -3.03
CA PHE A 517 -2.74 21.68 -2.22
C PHE A 517 -2.43 21.72 -0.74
N LYS A 518 -2.96 22.73 -0.03
CA LYS A 518 -2.94 22.86 1.44
C LYS A 518 -4.11 23.73 1.93
N VAL A 519 -4.41 23.68 3.23
CA VAL A 519 -5.59 24.38 3.79
C VAL A 519 -5.45 25.89 3.68
N SER A 520 -4.24 26.44 3.86
CA SER A 520 -3.96 27.89 3.78
C SER A 520 -3.81 28.42 2.36
N ASN A 521 -3.68 27.57 1.35
CA ASN A 521 -3.56 28.01 -0.04
C ASN A 521 -4.90 28.56 -0.53
N THR A 522 -4.89 29.70 -1.23
CA THR A 522 -6.11 30.33 -1.74
C THR A 522 -6.56 29.80 -3.09
N VAL A 523 -5.62 29.27 -3.91
CA VAL A 523 -5.89 28.78 -5.27
C VAL A 523 -5.93 27.26 -5.36
N ALA A 524 -5.25 26.55 -4.43
CA ALA A 524 -5.27 25.10 -4.29
C ALA A 524 -5.70 24.73 -2.85
N LYS A 525 -6.85 25.26 -2.42
CA LYS A 525 -7.33 25.13 -1.06
C LYS A 525 -7.87 23.74 -0.77
N LEU A 526 -7.43 23.17 0.36
CA LEU A 526 -8.01 21.98 0.98
C LEU A 526 -8.96 22.34 2.12
N ASP A 527 -9.93 21.47 2.36
CA ASP A 527 -10.79 21.55 3.54
C ASP A 527 -10.12 20.92 4.77
N TYR A 528 -9.27 19.91 4.53
CA TYR A 528 -8.56 19.14 5.56
C TYR A 528 -7.11 18.89 5.14
N PRO A 529 -6.16 18.86 6.09
CA PRO A 529 -4.74 18.61 5.81
C PRO A 529 -4.46 17.12 5.57
N VAL A 530 -5.08 16.56 4.53
CA VAL A 530 -4.93 15.16 4.11
C VAL A 530 -4.82 15.06 2.59
N GLY A 531 -3.98 14.15 2.12
CA GLY A 531 -3.79 13.88 0.70
C GLY A 531 -3.26 12.47 0.47
N LEU A 532 -2.58 12.28 -0.67
CA LEU A 532 -1.89 11.05 -1.03
C LEU A 532 -0.38 11.30 -1.16
N ILE A 533 0.37 10.20 -1.14
CA ILE A 533 1.80 10.22 -1.48
C ILE A 533 1.98 10.58 -2.96
N THR A 534 3.05 11.29 -3.29
CA THR A 534 3.42 11.54 -4.67
C THR A 534 4.27 10.40 -5.25
N ALA A 535 4.25 10.20 -6.56
CA ALA A 535 5.12 9.22 -7.20
C ALA A 535 6.61 9.56 -7.03
N ASN A 536 6.95 10.85 -6.91
CA ASN A 536 8.30 11.28 -6.58
C ASN A 536 8.72 10.77 -5.19
N GLU A 537 7.87 10.92 -4.16
CA GLU A 537 8.15 10.40 -2.82
C GLU A 537 8.29 8.88 -2.79
N VAL A 538 7.49 8.17 -3.59
CA VAL A 538 7.64 6.70 -3.74
C VAL A 538 8.98 6.37 -4.39
N ALA A 539 9.44 7.15 -5.39
CA ALA A 539 10.75 6.96 -6.01
C ALA A 539 11.90 7.24 -5.02
N PHE A 540 11.78 8.29 -4.20
CA PHE A 540 12.72 8.56 -3.12
C PHE A 540 12.78 7.41 -2.12
N ALA A 541 11.65 6.82 -1.76
CA ALA A 541 11.58 5.68 -0.85
C ALA A 541 12.17 4.38 -1.42
N GLY A 542 12.38 4.29 -2.74
CA GLY A 542 12.94 3.10 -3.40
C GLY A 542 12.05 2.47 -4.46
N GLY A 543 10.82 2.96 -4.64
CA GLY A 543 9.95 2.57 -5.73
C GLY A 543 10.55 2.99 -7.07
N ARG A 544 10.33 2.21 -8.11
CA ARG A 544 10.93 2.45 -9.42
C ARG A 544 9.92 2.34 -10.54
N SER A 545 10.00 3.27 -11.52
CA SER A 545 9.35 3.08 -12.80
C SER A 545 10.06 1.98 -13.57
N TYR A 546 9.33 0.97 -14.03
CA TYR A 546 9.86 -0.11 -14.87
C TYR A 546 9.25 -0.11 -16.28
N TYR A 547 8.36 0.83 -16.57
CA TYR A 547 7.76 0.97 -17.88
C TYR A 547 8.83 1.34 -18.92
N ASN A 548 8.97 0.54 -19.97
CA ASN A 548 9.96 0.63 -21.03
C ASN A 548 11.42 0.27 -20.67
N ASP A 549 11.74 -0.11 -19.44
CA ASP A 549 13.14 -0.31 -19.02
C ASP A 549 13.60 -1.78 -18.93
N ASN A 550 12.79 -2.78 -19.22
CA ASN A 550 13.08 -4.22 -19.01
C ASN A 550 13.63 -4.58 -17.60
N LEU A 551 13.36 -3.74 -16.63
CA LEU A 551 13.90 -3.86 -15.28
C LEU A 551 12.81 -4.40 -14.34
N SER A 552 13.20 -5.28 -13.45
CA SER A 552 12.27 -5.82 -12.45
C SER A 552 11.76 -4.72 -11.51
N PRO A 553 10.46 -4.75 -11.11
CA PRO A 553 9.96 -3.86 -10.07
C PRO A 553 10.69 -4.12 -8.75
N ASN A 554 10.78 -3.10 -7.90
CA ASN A 554 11.35 -3.24 -6.57
C ASN A 554 10.23 -3.53 -5.55
N SER A 555 10.34 -4.63 -4.83
CA SER A 555 9.48 -4.97 -3.69
C SER A 555 10.20 -4.87 -2.33
N ASN A 556 11.47 -4.45 -2.33
CA ASN A 556 12.30 -4.38 -1.13
C ASN A 556 12.44 -2.93 -0.64
N TYR A 557 11.33 -2.27 -0.35
CA TYR A 557 11.29 -0.94 0.28
C TYR A 557 10.06 -0.80 1.18
N TYR A 558 10.13 0.07 2.18
CA TYR A 558 9.16 0.14 3.27
C TYR A 558 7.72 0.54 2.87
N LEU A 559 7.51 1.14 1.70
CA LEU A 559 6.17 1.51 1.20
C LEU A 559 5.48 0.37 0.43
N TYR A 560 6.23 -0.68 0.09
CA TYR A 560 5.68 -1.87 -0.55
C TYR A 560 4.69 -2.58 0.39
N ASN A 561 3.50 -2.88 -0.11
CA ASN A 561 2.44 -3.55 0.64
C ASN A 561 1.77 -4.70 -0.14
N GLY A 562 2.27 -5.03 -1.34
CA GLY A 562 1.69 -6.08 -2.19
C GLY A 562 0.41 -5.68 -2.94
N MET A 563 -0.03 -4.42 -2.85
CA MET A 563 -1.29 -3.96 -3.44
C MET A 563 -1.08 -2.83 -4.44
N ASN A 564 -2.07 -2.66 -5.34
CA ASN A 564 -2.13 -1.47 -6.18
C ASN A 564 -2.73 -0.31 -5.40
N TYR A 565 -2.05 0.84 -5.35
CA TYR A 565 -2.58 2.04 -4.71
C TYR A 565 -2.24 3.33 -5.46
N TRP A 566 -3.09 4.32 -5.31
CA TRP A 566 -2.94 5.61 -5.96
C TRP A 566 -1.79 6.44 -5.40
N THR A 567 -1.15 7.20 -6.30
CA THR A 567 -0.38 8.40 -5.93
C THR A 567 -1.15 9.66 -6.30
N LEU A 568 -0.67 10.81 -5.83
CA LEU A 568 -1.26 12.12 -6.17
C LEU A 568 -0.75 12.69 -7.51
N SER A 569 0.14 11.99 -8.19
CA SER A 569 0.91 12.53 -9.31
C SER A 569 0.25 12.26 -10.65
N PRO A 570 -0.20 13.30 -11.40
CA PRO A 570 -0.54 13.20 -12.80
C PRO A 570 0.58 12.60 -13.64
N SER A 571 0.24 11.78 -14.60
CA SER A 571 1.18 11.15 -15.53
C SER A 571 1.05 11.72 -16.93
N CYS A 572 -0.09 11.49 -17.54
CA CYS A 572 -0.34 11.95 -18.91
C CYS A 572 -1.84 12.06 -19.19
N PHE A 573 -2.14 12.76 -20.29
CA PHE A 573 -3.39 12.69 -21.01
C PHE A 573 -3.11 12.17 -22.42
N SER A 574 -3.69 11.01 -22.76
CA SER A 574 -3.57 10.46 -24.11
C SER A 574 -4.70 11.00 -24.98
N SER A 575 -4.32 11.77 -25.98
CA SER A 575 -5.26 12.30 -26.96
C SER A 575 -5.82 11.24 -27.91
N HIS A 576 -5.01 10.22 -28.20
CA HIS A 576 -5.41 9.16 -29.13
C HIS A 576 -6.49 8.26 -28.55
N ASP A 577 -6.37 7.94 -27.26
CA ASP A 577 -7.26 7.02 -26.54
C ASP A 577 -8.21 7.77 -25.60
N SER A 578 -8.16 9.09 -25.60
CA SER A 578 -8.99 10.00 -24.78
C SER A 578 -9.09 9.61 -23.32
N TYR A 579 -7.94 9.33 -22.68
CA TYR A 579 -7.93 8.97 -21.27
C TYR A 579 -6.86 9.69 -20.45
N ASP A 580 -7.23 9.97 -19.22
CA ASP A 580 -6.41 10.53 -18.17
C ASP A 580 -5.73 9.45 -17.34
N SER A 581 -4.46 9.68 -17.05
CA SER A 581 -3.68 8.74 -16.24
C SER A 581 -2.90 9.43 -15.13
N LEU A 582 -2.87 8.76 -13.99
CA LEU A 582 -1.99 9.07 -12.87
C LEU A 582 -0.98 7.95 -12.66
N TRP A 583 0.07 8.30 -11.94
CA TRP A 583 0.98 7.32 -11.38
C TRP A 583 0.31 6.51 -10.26
N ARG A 584 0.56 5.21 -10.26
CA ARG A 584 0.17 4.30 -9.19
C ARG A 584 1.32 3.40 -8.80
N VAL A 585 1.29 2.86 -7.60
CA VAL A 585 2.15 1.77 -7.19
C VAL A 585 1.44 0.47 -7.54
N LEU A 586 2.15 -0.47 -8.13
CA LEU A 586 1.64 -1.80 -8.46
C LEU A 586 1.81 -2.78 -7.27
N ALA A 587 1.01 -3.82 -7.28
CA ALA A 587 1.18 -4.96 -6.35
C ALA A 587 2.57 -5.62 -6.43
N SER A 588 3.30 -5.42 -7.51
CA SER A 588 4.71 -5.84 -7.66
C SER A 588 5.73 -4.88 -7.04
N GLY A 589 5.29 -3.72 -6.52
CA GLY A 589 6.15 -2.68 -5.95
C GLY A 589 6.65 -1.64 -6.95
N GLY A 590 6.38 -1.80 -8.25
CA GLY A 590 6.81 -0.85 -9.28
C GLY A 590 5.92 0.39 -9.36
N LEU A 591 6.50 1.51 -9.79
CA LEU A 591 5.75 2.70 -10.19
C LEU A 591 5.28 2.56 -11.64
N TYR A 592 4.00 2.80 -11.88
CA TYR A 592 3.37 2.64 -13.20
C TYR A 592 2.61 3.91 -13.62
N PRO A 593 2.91 4.48 -14.80
CA PRO A 593 2.37 5.78 -15.22
C PRO A 593 0.96 5.74 -15.82
N TRP A 594 0.44 4.56 -16.16
CA TRP A 594 -0.83 4.41 -16.87
C TRP A 594 -1.96 3.94 -15.94
N GLY A 595 -2.12 4.58 -14.78
CA GLY A 595 -3.28 4.37 -13.93
C GLY A 595 -4.46 5.19 -14.44
N LEU A 596 -5.41 4.57 -15.17
CA LEU A 596 -6.60 5.27 -15.63
C LEU A 596 -7.38 5.79 -14.43
N VAL A 597 -7.76 7.07 -14.45
CA VAL A 597 -8.41 7.77 -13.32
C VAL A 597 -9.70 7.13 -12.86
N THR A 598 -10.41 6.41 -13.75
CA THR A 598 -11.67 5.71 -13.45
C THR A 598 -11.48 4.33 -12.84
N TYR A 599 -10.25 3.79 -12.86
CA TYR A 599 -9.98 2.50 -12.22
C TYR A 599 -9.96 2.63 -10.69
N SER A 600 -10.42 1.60 -10.01
CA SER A 600 -10.47 1.59 -8.54
C SER A 600 -9.20 0.95 -7.99
N PHE A 601 -8.38 1.75 -7.28
CA PHE A 601 -7.17 1.28 -6.59
C PHE A 601 -7.18 1.72 -5.13
N GLY A 602 -6.28 1.15 -4.35
CA GLY A 602 -6.15 1.38 -2.93
C GLY A 602 -5.83 2.83 -2.56
N ILE A 603 -6.32 3.24 -1.42
CA ILE A 603 -6.13 4.58 -0.86
C ILE A 603 -5.33 4.47 0.42
N ARG A 604 -4.18 5.14 0.46
CA ARG A 604 -3.34 5.29 1.65
C ARG A 604 -3.23 6.77 2.01
N PRO A 605 -4.00 7.26 2.98
CA PRO A 605 -3.95 8.66 3.40
C PRO A 605 -2.54 9.08 3.83
N VAL A 606 -2.20 10.32 3.52
CA VAL A 606 -0.97 10.98 3.96
C VAL A 606 -1.34 12.21 4.77
N ILE A 607 -0.68 12.39 5.91
CA ILE A 607 -0.80 13.55 6.79
C ILE A 607 0.59 14.06 7.17
N ASN A 608 0.66 15.27 7.71
CA ASN A 608 1.89 15.85 8.25
C ASN A 608 1.69 16.21 9.71
N LEU A 609 2.53 15.70 10.61
CA LEU A 609 2.56 16.14 12.02
C LEU A 609 3.38 17.41 12.15
N LYS A 610 2.98 18.29 13.05
CA LYS A 610 3.77 19.49 13.38
C LYS A 610 5.16 19.12 13.91
N ALA A 611 6.14 19.96 13.65
CA ALA A 611 7.53 19.76 14.08
C ALA A 611 7.69 19.61 15.61
N ASN A 612 6.80 20.22 16.38
CA ASN A 612 6.82 20.23 17.84
C ASN A 612 6.02 19.10 18.51
N VAL A 613 5.55 18.09 17.75
CA VAL A 613 4.85 16.94 18.32
C VAL A 613 5.82 16.10 19.14
N ILE A 614 5.44 15.88 20.40
CA ILE A 614 6.29 15.22 21.41
C ILE A 614 6.08 13.70 21.36
N ILE A 615 7.17 12.94 21.47
CA ILE A 615 7.17 11.50 21.65
C ILE A 615 6.94 11.17 23.12
N SER A 616 5.99 10.29 23.41
CA SER A 616 5.80 9.73 24.76
C SER A 616 6.68 8.50 24.99
N LYS A 617 6.82 7.65 23.97
CA LYS A 617 7.62 6.41 23.99
C LYS A 617 7.86 5.89 22.57
N GLY A 618 8.66 4.82 22.46
CA GLY A 618 8.92 4.09 21.22
C GLY A 618 10.19 4.54 20.52
N ASP A 619 10.69 3.66 19.68
CA ASP A 619 11.91 3.83 18.88
C ASP A 619 11.64 3.76 17.36
N GLY A 620 10.37 3.72 16.99
CA GLY A 620 9.91 3.64 15.59
C GLY A 620 9.98 2.25 14.98
N THR A 621 10.38 1.23 15.71
CA THR A 621 10.39 -0.15 15.22
C THR A 621 8.98 -0.73 15.17
N VAL A 622 8.85 -1.88 14.51
CA VAL A 622 7.57 -2.61 14.40
C VAL A 622 7.01 -2.99 15.78
N LEU A 623 7.89 -3.25 16.74
CA LEU A 623 7.51 -3.64 18.11
C LEU A 623 7.28 -2.44 19.03
N ASN A 624 8.01 -1.34 18.79
CA ASN A 624 7.94 -0.11 19.57
C ASN A 624 7.74 1.11 18.66
N PRO A 625 6.58 1.24 17.97
CA PRO A 625 6.28 2.42 17.18
C PRO A 625 6.42 3.69 18.03
N PHE A 626 6.88 4.77 17.46
CA PHE A 626 6.80 6.06 18.13
C PHE A 626 5.37 6.33 18.55
N SER A 627 5.14 6.49 19.84
CA SER A 627 3.85 6.92 20.39
C SER A 627 3.95 8.39 20.78
N LEU A 628 2.90 9.14 20.52
CA LEU A 628 2.91 10.60 20.67
C LEU A 628 2.18 11.01 21.95
N THR A 629 2.61 12.11 22.54
CA THR A 629 1.85 12.78 23.62
C THR A 629 0.71 13.53 22.96
N ILE A 630 -0.53 13.13 23.27
CA ILE A 630 -1.77 13.76 22.80
C ILE A 630 -2.48 14.28 24.04
N GLU A 631 -2.60 15.61 24.15
CA GLU A 631 -3.28 16.32 25.23
C GLU A 631 -4.79 16.47 24.94
#